data_a84c8f06988d1680d09c9e1705cfd8c2
#
_entry.id   a84c8f06988d1680d09c9e1705cfd8c2
#
_cell.length_a   1.000
_cell.length_b   1.000
_cell.length_c   1.000
_cell.angle_alpha   90.00
_cell.angle_beta   90.00
_cell.angle_gamma   90.00
#
_symmetry.space_group_name_H-M   'P 1'
#
loop_
_entity.id
_entity.type
_entity.pdbx_description
1 polymer ?
#
loop_
_entity_poly.entity_id
_entity_poly.type
_entity_poly.pdbx_seq_one_letter_code
_entity_poly.pdbx_strand_id
1 'polypeptide(L)'
;MTNLTSAPPRIERLKVRNFRALRDLELKNLTPLSVLLGPNGSGKSTVFDVFAFLAECFENGLRRAWEKRGRARELKSRGGEGPVLIEIAYREERKSPLITYHLEVEEKSGRPVAVVEWLGWRRGSGGRPFRFLDYANGTGRVISGERPDSQDERIEVPLSSQDTLAVNALGQLAENPRVVALRNFITGWHVSYLSSDGARGQPESGPQEQLSKTGDNLANVIQYLSEEHADRLDLMFRRLRERVPKIHNVIANQMPDGRLLLQIKDAPFEEPIMARFASDGTLKMLVYLVLMNDPVPPPFIGIEEPENFLHPRLLYGLAEECREVSGATQILVTTH
;
A
#
# COMPACT_ATOMS: atom_id res chain seq x y z
N MET A 1 4.27 25.74 -0.25
CA MET A 1 3.50 25.64 1.01
C MET A 1 2.33 24.71 0.74
N THR A 2 2.54 23.43 0.91
CA THR A 2 1.47 22.41 0.75
C THR A 2 0.63 22.44 2.02
N ASN A 3 -0.65 22.73 1.88
CA ASN A 3 -1.63 22.76 2.99
C ASN A 3 -1.74 21.37 3.63
N LEU A 4 -1.06 21.16 4.75
CA LEU A 4 -1.09 19.97 5.61
C LEU A 4 -2.32 19.95 6.53
N THR A 5 -3.53 20.20 6.03
CA THR A 5 -4.72 20.34 6.89
C THR A 5 -5.81 19.28 6.66
N SER A 6 -5.72 18.38 5.70
CA SER A 6 -6.67 17.27 5.59
C SER A 6 -6.02 15.94 5.99
N ALA A 7 -6.70 15.19 6.86
CA ALA A 7 -6.27 13.82 7.18
C ALA A 7 -6.29 12.97 5.89
N PRO A 8 -5.33 12.07 5.70
CA PRO A 8 -5.27 11.23 4.49
C PRO A 8 -6.52 10.33 4.39
N PRO A 9 -6.84 9.86 3.17
CA PRO A 9 -7.91 8.90 2.97
C PRO A 9 -7.72 7.65 3.85
N ARG A 10 -8.82 7.11 4.39
CA ARG A 10 -8.77 5.97 5.32
C ARG A 10 -9.80 4.91 4.95
N ILE A 11 -9.34 3.66 4.93
CA ILE A 11 -10.18 2.48 4.77
C ILE A 11 -10.91 2.23 6.08
N GLU A 12 -12.25 2.16 6.05
CA GLU A 12 -13.08 1.82 7.20
C GLU A 12 -13.57 0.37 7.16
N ARG A 13 -13.68 -0.21 5.93
CA ARG A 13 -14.14 -1.58 5.74
C ARG A 13 -13.46 -2.22 4.55
N LEU A 14 -13.08 -3.49 4.73
CA LEU A 14 -12.66 -4.40 3.67
C LEU A 14 -13.59 -5.61 3.67
N LYS A 15 -14.16 -5.96 2.52
CA LYS A 15 -14.90 -7.20 2.31
C LYS A 15 -14.26 -7.97 1.17
N VAL A 16 -14.04 -9.25 1.38
CA VAL A 16 -13.39 -10.14 0.40
C VAL A 16 -14.13 -11.45 0.36
N ARG A 17 -14.41 -11.95 -0.84
CA ARG A 17 -14.93 -13.30 -1.03
C ARG A 17 -14.15 -14.05 -2.07
N ASN A 18 -14.01 -15.34 -1.86
CA ASN A 18 -13.44 -16.26 -2.81
C ASN A 18 -12.02 -15.92 -3.28
N PHE A 19 -11.18 -15.41 -2.37
CA PHE A 19 -9.78 -15.06 -2.65
C PHE A 19 -8.84 -15.91 -1.79
N ARG A 20 -8.14 -16.86 -2.37
CA ARG A 20 -7.20 -17.79 -1.69
C ARG A 20 -7.79 -18.41 -0.41
N ALA A 21 -7.19 -18.12 0.77
CA ALA A 21 -7.69 -18.59 2.06
C ALA A 21 -8.97 -17.86 2.51
N LEU A 22 -9.31 -16.71 1.93
CA LEU A 22 -10.44 -15.90 2.34
C LEU A 22 -11.71 -16.30 1.57
N ARG A 23 -12.51 -17.19 2.17
CA ARG A 23 -13.80 -17.60 1.58
C ARG A 23 -14.86 -16.50 1.68
N ASP A 24 -15.01 -15.92 2.87
CA ASP A 24 -15.88 -14.76 3.14
C ASP A 24 -15.30 -14.02 4.36
N LEU A 25 -14.65 -12.89 4.13
CA LEU A 25 -14.06 -12.05 5.16
C LEU A 25 -14.68 -10.67 5.10
N GLU A 26 -15.03 -10.12 6.25
CA GLU A 26 -15.40 -8.72 6.39
C GLU A 26 -14.71 -8.11 7.59
N LEU A 27 -13.74 -7.20 7.35
CA LEU A 27 -13.13 -6.36 8.36
C LEU A 27 -13.90 -5.04 8.43
N LYS A 28 -14.40 -4.71 9.61
CA LYS A 28 -15.18 -3.48 9.87
C LYS A 28 -14.46 -2.60 10.88
N ASN A 29 -14.75 -1.31 10.82
CA ASN A 29 -14.23 -0.32 11.77
C ASN A 29 -12.70 -0.31 11.84
N LEU A 30 -12.05 -0.42 10.68
CA LEU A 30 -10.61 -0.26 10.61
C LEU A 30 -10.22 1.13 11.11
N THR A 31 -9.29 1.15 12.06
CA THR A 31 -8.80 2.36 12.72
C THR A 31 -7.51 2.86 12.05
N PRO A 32 -7.01 4.07 12.40
CA PRO A 32 -5.73 4.56 11.90
C PRO A 32 -4.57 3.59 12.11
N LEU A 33 -4.56 2.86 13.23
CA LEU A 33 -3.68 1.74 13.51
C LEU A 33 -4.55 0.53 13.82
N SER A 34 -4.47 -0.50 12.98
CA SER A 34 -5.19 -1.77 13.16
C SER A 34 -4.22 -2.94 13.19
N VAL A 35 -4.47 -3.90 14.07
CA VAL A 35 -3.64 -5.10 14.20
C VAL A 35 -4.50 -6.34 13.94
N LEU A 36 -4.08 -7.19 13.02
CA LEU A 36 -4.66 -8.50 12.77
C LEU A 36 -3.85 -9.56 13.50
N LEU A 37 -4.46 -10.15 14.53
CA LEU A 37 -3.86 -11.19 15.34
C LEU A 37 -4.44 -12.56 14.94
N GLY A 38 -3.59 -13.58 14.85
CA GLY A 38 -4.06 -14.93 14.58
C GLY A 38 -2.94 -15.92 14.28
N PRO A 39 -3.20 -17.24 14.40
CA PRO A 39 -2.21 -18.27 14.15
C PRO A 39 -1.77 -18.33 12.67
N ASN A 40 -0.69 -19.07 12.40
CA ASN A 40 -0.26 -19.38 11.04
C ASN A 40 -1.37 -20.06 10.25
N GLY A 41 -1.52 -19.69 8.99
CA GLY A 41 -2.57 -20.23 8.12
C GLY A 41 -3.96 -19.62 8.31
N SER A 42 -4.15 -18.66 9.23
CA SER A 42 -5.46 -17.97 9.41
C SER A 42 -5.85 -17.01 8.30
N GLY A 43 -4.97 -16.77 7.33
CA GLY A 43 -5.23 -15.89 6.19
C GLY A 43 -4.71 -14.46 6.34
N LYS A 44 -3.91 -14.14 7.36
CA LYS A 44 -3.33 -12.79 7.58
C LYS A 44 -2.55 -12.29 6.36
N SER A 45 -1.60 -13.09 5.86
CA SER A 45 -0.84 -12.78 4.64
C SER A 45 -1.73 -12.66 3.41
N THR A 46 -2.83 -13.42 3.36
CA THR A 46 -3.80 -13.32 2.27
C THR A 46 -4.53 -11.97 2.29
N VAL A 47 -4.79 -11.39 3.46
CA VAL A 47 -5.35 -10.03 3.55
C VAL A 47 -4.40 -9.01 2.91
N PHE A 48 -3.10 -9.09 3.19
CA PHE A 48 -2.11 -8.23 2.52
C PHE A 48 -2.03 -8.47 1.02
N ASP A 49 -2.13 -9.74 0.59
CA ASP A 49 -2.15 -10.03 -0.86
C ASP A 49 -3.39 -9.46 -1.55
N VAL A 50 -4.53 -9.29 -0.87
CA VAL A 50 -5.69 -8.57 -1.42
C VAL A 50 -5.35 -7.11 -1.70
N PHE A 51 -4.73 -6.41 -0.75
CA PHE A 51 -4.29 -5.02 -0.95
C PHE A 51 -3.27 -4.91 -2.08
N ALA A 52 -2.27 -5.80 -2.09
CA ALA A 52 -1.26 -5.84 -3.15
C ALA A 52 -1.87 -6.19 -4.52
N PHE A 53 -2.82 -7.12 -4.58
CA PHE A 53 -3.54 -7.46 -5.81
C PHE A 53 -4.29 -6.25 -6.35
N LEU A 54 -5.02 -5.54 -5.50
CA LEU A 54 -5.78 -4.38 -5.92
C LEU A 54 -4.86 -3.25 -6.41
N ALA A 55 -3.79 -2.95 -5.68
CA ALA A 55 -2.79 -1.96 -6.11
C ALA A 55 -2.17 -2.35 -7.46
N GLU A 56 -1.79 -3.61 -7.64
CA GLU A 56 -1.25 -4.10 -8.93
C GLU A 56 -2.29 -4.02 -10.06
N CYS A 57 -3.57 -4.26 -9.79
CA CYS A 57 -4.62 -4.08 -10.79
C CYS A 57 -4.69 -2.63 -11.28
N PHE A 58 -4.50 -1.66 -10.37
CA PHE A 58 -4.53 -0.23 -10.69
C PHE A 58 -3.24 0.26 -11.36
N GLU A 59 -2.09 -0.30 -10.98
CA GLU A 59 -0.77 0.06 -11.54
C GLU A 59 -0.52 -0.60 -12.90
N ASN A 60 -0.76 -1.91 -13.01
CA ASN A 60 -0.29 -2.77 -14.10
C ASN A 60 -1.43 -3.43 -14.89
N GLY A 61 -2.69 -3.21 -14.49
CA GLY A 61 -3.87 -3.82 -15.08
C GLY A 61 -4.25 -5.18 -14.50
N LEU A 62 -5.54 -5.48 -14.57
CA LEU A 62 -6.15 -6.69 -14.00
C LEU A 62 -5.51 -7.98 -14.51
N ARG A 63 -5.26 -8.07 -15.83
CA ARG A 63 -4.70 -9.26 -16.44
C ARG A 63 -3.36 -9.64 -15.86
N ARG A 64 -2.43 -8.67 -15.75
CA ARG A 64 -1.08 -8.92 -15.22
C ARG A 64 -1.12 -9.32 -13.73
N ALA A 65 -1.94 -8.64 -12.94
CA ALA A 65 -2.11 -8.96 -11.52
C ALA A 65 -2.68 -10.37 -11.29
N TRP A 66 -3.61 -10.79 -12.17
CA TRP A 66 -4.23 -12.11 -12.16
C TRP A 66 -3.24 -13.21 -12.56
N GLU A 67 -2.53 -13.04 -13.67
CA GLU A 67 -1.56 -14.00 -14.19
C GLU A 67 -0.38 -14.20 -13.22
N LYS A 68 0.11 -13.15 -12.60
CA LYS A 68 1.19 -13.21 -11.60
C LYS A 68 0.83 -14.10 -10.40
N ARG A 69 -0.45 -14.21 -10.06
CA ARG A 69 -0.95 -15.04 -8.94
C ARG A 69 -1.38 -16.44 -9.34
N GLY A 70 -1.04 -16.89 -10.55
CA GLY A 70 -1.36 -18.24 -11.03
C GLY A 70 -2.80 -18.40 -11.51
N ARG A 71 -3.45 -17.29 -11.88
CA ARG A 71 -4.82 -17.22 -12.42
C ARG A 71 -5.87 -17.75 -11.45
N ALA A 72 -7.08 -18.09 -11.94
CA ALA A 72 -8.19 -18.58 -11.12
C ALA A 72 -7.81 -19.79 -10.25
N ARG A 73 -6.95 -20.66 -10.76
CA ARG A 73 -6.56 -21.91 -10.08
C ARG A 73 -5.93 -21.67 -8.70
N GLU A 74 -5.03 -20.65 -8.60
CA GLU A 74 -4.28 -20.36 -7.38
C GLU A 74 -4.83 -19.14 -6.62
N LEU A 75 -5.63 -18.32 -7.31
CA LEU A 75 -6.15 -17.08 -6.75
C LEU A 75 -7.52 -17.28 -6.10
N LYS A 76 -8.40 -18.16 -6.65
CA LYS A 76 -9.70 -18.44 -6.04
C LYS A 76 -9.56 -19.38 -4.84
N SER A 77 -10.49 -19.26 -3.91
CA SER A 77 -10.60 -20.20 -2.78
C SER A 77 -10.91 -21.61 -3.28
N ARG A 78 -10.23 -22.61 -2.72
CA ARG A 78 -10.45 -24.01 -3.11
C ARG A 78 -11.89 -24.42 -2.84
N GLY A 79 -12.58 -24.90 -3.87
CA GLY A 79 -14.01 -25.23 -3.83
C GLY A 79 -14.94 -24.03 -3.74
N GLY A 80 -14.41 -22.81 -3.92
CA GLY A 80 -15.22 -21.59 -3.96
C GLY A 80 -15.90 -21.41 -5.31
N GLU A 81 -17.20 -21.14 -5.31
CA GLU A 81 -18.00 -20.84 -6.50
C GLU A 81 -18.16 -19.34 -6.70
N GLY A 82 -18.44 -18.92 -7.95
CA GLY A 82 -18.65 -17.52 -8.32
C GLY A 82 -17.39 -16.68 -8.43
N PRO A 83 -17.51 -15.35 -8.59
CA PRO A 83 -16.40 -14.44 -8.78
C PRO A 83 -15.57 -14.25 -7.50
N VAL A 84 -14.33 -13.78 -7.68
CA VAL A 84 -13.58 -13.12 -6.62
C VAL A 84 -14.20 -11.76 -6.40
N LEU A 85 -14.56 -11.45 -5.16
CA LEU A 85 -15.13 -10.15 -4.78
C LEU A 85 -14.18 -9.43 -3.84
N ILE A 86 -13.90 -8.17 -4.15
CA ILE A 86 -13.17 -7.24 -3.28
C ILE A 86 -13.99 -5.95 -3.19
N GLU A 87 -14.32 -5.54 -1.97
CA GLU A 87 -15.02 -4.29 -1.71
C GLU A 87 -14.30 -3.51 -0.62
N ILE A 88 -13.99 -2.25 -0.90
CA ILE A 88 -13.35 -1.33 0.04
C ILE A 88 -14.27 -0.15 0.26
N ALA A 89 -14.55 0.15 1.53
CA ALA A 89 -15.21 1.39 1.91
C ALA A 89 -14.22 2.29 2.64
N TYR A 90 -14.08 3.54 2.18
CA TYR A 90 -13.10 4.50 2.68
C TYR A 90 -13.68 5.92 2.72
N ARG A 91 -13.02 6.80 3.47
CA ARG A 91 -13.29 8.25 3.46
C ARG A 91 -12.06 9.00 3.03
N GLU A 92 -12.23 9.99 2.19
CA GLU A 92 -11.15 10.90 1.79
C GLU A 92 -10.73 11.80 2.96
N GLU A 93 -11.72 12.25 3.76
CA GLU A 93 -11.52 13.02 4.97
C GLU A 93 -12.50 12.54 6.06
N ARG A 94 -12.22 12.88 7.32
CA ARG A 94 -13.04 12.43 8.47
C ARG A 94 -14.54 12.71 8.34
N LYS A 95 -14.93 13.81 7.69
CA LYS A 95 -16.33 14.23 7.52
C LYS A 95 -16.86 13.98 6.11
N SER A 96 -16.05 13.47 5.19
CA SER A 96 -16.48 13.17 3.82
C SER A 96 -17.46 12.00 3.77
N PRO A 97 -18.28 11.90 2.72
CA PRO A 97 -19.12 10.73 2.50
C PRO A 97 -18.32 9.44 2.50
N LEU A 98 -18.91 8.34 2.94
CA LEU A 98 -18.32 7.02 2.80
C LEU A 98 -18.37 6.60 1.33
N ILE A 99 -17.19 6.43 0.72
CA ILE A 99 -17.04 5.99 -0.66
C ILE A 99 -16.80 4.48 -0.64
N THR A 100 -17.44 3.76 -1.55
CA THR A 100 -17.27 2.31 -1.70
C THR A 100 -16.83 2.00 -3.12
N TYR A 101 -15.73 1.32 -3.25
CA TYR A 101 -15.27 0.67 -4.48
C TYR A 101 -15.54 -0.83 -4.38
N HIS A 102 -16.14 -1.39 -5.42
CA HIS A 102 -16.51 -2.79 -5.49
C HIS A 102 -16.05 -3.38 -6.81
N LEU A 103 -15.39 -4.52 -6.73
CA LEU A 103 -14.86 -5.25 -7.87
C LEU A 103 -15.19 -6.73 -7.75
N GLU A 104 -15.80 -7.29 -8.80
CA GLU A 104 -15.95 -8.73 -8.96
C GLU A 104 -15.22 -9.19 -10.22
N VAL A 105 -14.39 -10.21 -10.07
CA VAL A 105 -13.57 -10.76 -11.16
C VAL A 105 -13.83 -12.24 -11.33
N GLU A 106 -14.05 -12.64 -12.58
CA GLU A 106 -14.19 -14.04 -12.96
C GLU A 106 -13.26 -14.37 -14.13
N GLU A 107 -12.85 -15.63 -14.23
CA GLU A 107 -12.07 -16.08 -15.38
C GLU A 107 -13.01 -16.65 -16.45
N LYS A 108 -12.99 -16.08 -17.66
CA LYS A 108 -13.73 -16.54 -18.82
C LYS A 108 -12.75 -16.84 -19.95
N SER A 109 -12.78 -18.05 -20.48
CA SER A 109 -11.87 -18.48 -21.56
C SER A 109 -10.38 -18.22 -21.26
N GLY A 110 -9.96 -18.44 -20.00
CA GLY A 110 -8.58 -18.26 -19.55
C GLY A 110 -8.13 -16.80 -19.36
N ARG A 111 -9.06 -15.83 -19.39
CA ARG A 111 -8.79 -14.40 -19.15
C ARG A 111 -9.63 -13.88 -17.99
N PRO A 112 -9.10 -12.98 -17.14
CA PRO A 112 -9.91 -12.35 -16.14
C PRO A 112 -10.88 -11.35 -16.79
N VAL A 113 -12.08 -11.28 -16.25
CA VAL A 113 -13.12 -10.34 -16.67
C VAL A 113 -13.63 -9.63 -15.43
N ALA A 114 -13.67 -8.31 -15.44
CA ALA A 114 -14.37 -7.51 -14.44
C ALA A 114 -15.87 -7.66 -14.68
N VAL A 115 -16.49 -8.66 -14.02
CA VAL A 115 -17.92 -8.95 -14.20
C VAL A 115 -18.80 -7.88 -13.58
N VAL A 116 -18.32 -7.26 -12.49
CA VAL A 116 -18.94 -6.09 -11.85
C VAL A 116 -17.84 -5.16 -11.36
N GLU A 117 -17.93 -3.89 -11.67
CA GLU A 117 -17.07 -2.85 -11.13
C GLU A 117 -17.89 -1.58 -10.89
N TRP A 118 -17.92 -1.08 -9.65
CA TRP A 118 -18.60 0.18 -9.38
C TRP A 118 -17.92 0.99 -8.30
N LEU A 119 -18.08 2.32 -8.41
CA LEU A 119 -17.67 3.31 -7.41
C LEU A 119 -18.88 4.15 -7.05
N GLY A 120 -19.13 4.29 -5.76
CA GLY A 120 -20.26 5.06 -5.28
C GLY A 120 -20.06 5.58 -3.88
N TRP A 121 -20.91 6.50 -3.46
CA TRP A 121 -20.87 7.05 -2.11
C TRP A 121 -22.21 7.01 -1.40
N ARG A 122 -22.14 7.08 -0.09
CA ARG A 122 -23.30 7.20 0.77
C ARG A 122 -23.26 8.57 1.46
N ARG A 123 -24.18 9.46 1.10
CA ARG A 123 -24.30 10.80 1.68
C ARG A 123 -25.09 10.86 2.97
N GLY A 124 -25.86 9.82 3.31
CA GLY A 124 -26.66 9.69 4.52
C GLY A 124 -26.39 8.42 5.31
N SER A 125 -27.06 8.24 6.45
CA SER A 125 -26.86 7.08 7.34
C SER A 125 -27.51 5.78 6.86
N GLY A 126 -28.35 5.83 5.84
CA GLY A 126 -29.10 4.67 5.31
C GLY A 126 -29.12 4.61 3.78
N GLY A 127 -29.64 3.50 3.23
CA GLY A 127 -29.84 3.32 1.80
C GLY A 127 -28.63 2.69 1.07
N ARG A 128 -28.82 2.43 -0.22
CA ARG A 128 -27.75 1.91 -1.10
C ARG A 128 -26.80 3.05 -1.50
N PRO A 129 -25.49 2.77 -1.73
CA PRO A 129 -24.58 3.77 -2.28
C PRO A 129 -25.11 4.29 -3.63
N PHE A 130 -25.02 5.60 -3.83
CA PHE A 130 -25.24 6.19 -5.14
C PHE A 130 -24.00 5.89 -6.00
N ARG A 131 -24.19 5.10 -7.07
CA ARG A 131 -23.11 4.71 -7.97
C ARG A 131 -22.93 5.75 -9.05
N PHE A 132 -21.77 6.33 -9.14
CA PHE A 132 -21.38 7.29 -10.19
C PHE A 132 -20.40 6.68 -11.21
N LEU A 133 -19.90 5.48 -10.97
CA LEU A 133 -19.25 4.58 -11.92
C LEU A 133 -19.90 3.21 -11.75
N ASP A 134 -20.44 2.63 -12.81
CA ASP A 134 -21.16 1.35 -12.77
C ASP A 134 -20.93 0.58 -14.09
N TYR A 135 -20.11 -0.46 -14.02
CA TYR A 135 -19.64 -1.25 -15.14
C TYR A 135 -19.89 -2.74 -14.93
N ALA A 136 -20.15 -3.42 -16.02
CA ALA A 136 -20.25 -4.88 -16.06
C ALA A 136 -19.69 -5.39 -17.38
N ASN A 137 -18.76 -6.36 -17.32
CA ASN A 137 -18.17 -7.02 -18.49
C ASN A 137 -17.63 -6.05 -19.56
N GLY A 138 -17.00 -4.94 -19.12
CA GLY A 138 -16.36 -3.95 -20.00
C GLY A 138 -17.31 -2.89 -20.59
N THR A 139 -18.60 -2.90 -20.21
CA THR A 139 -19.56 -1.85 -20.61
C THR A 139 -20.17 -1.21 -19.38
N GLY A 140 -20.44 0.08 -19.42
CA GLY A 140 -21.01 0.77 -18.28
C GLY A 140 -21.10 2.27 -18.46
N ARG A 141 -21.35 2.94 -17.35
CA ARG A 141 -21.64 4.38 -17.30
C ARG A 141 -20.84 5.06 -16.22
N VAL A 142 -20.50 6.31 -16.45
CA VAL A 142 -19.85 7.18 -15.47
C VAL A 142 -20.59 8.51 -15.39
N ILE A 143 -20.57 9.11 -14.21
CA ILE A 143 -20.94 10.50 -13.99
C ILE A 143 -19.67 11.24 -13.63
N SER A 144 -19.30 12.22 -14.46
CA SER A 144 -18.10 13.03 -14.27
C SER A 144 -18.30 14.13 -13.22
N GLY A 145 -17.22 14.76 -12.77
CA GLY A 145 -17.24 15.91 -11.87
C GLY A 145 -16.94 15.60 -10.40
N GLU A 146 -16.84 16.67 -9.60
CA GLU A 146 -16.43 16.62 -8.20
C GLU A 146 -17.50 16.07 -7.25
N ARG A 147 -18.77 16.26 -7.57
CA ARG A 147 -19.89 15.87 -6.72
C ARG A 147 -21.01 15.20 -7.53
N PRO A 148 -20.70 14.04 -8.17
CA PRO A 148 -21.70 13.33 -8.96
C PRO A 148 -22.99 13.09 -8.18
N ASP A 149 -24.14 13.36 -8.80
CA ASP A 149 -25.43 13.07 -8.19
C ASP A 149 -26.45 12.51 -9.21
N SER A 150 -27.69 12.29 -8.75
CA SER A 150 -28.72 11.61 -9.55
C SER A 150 -29.29 12.47 -10.70
N GLN A 151 -29.02 13.75 -10.70
CA GLN A 151 -29.48 14.69 -11.74
C GLN A 151 -28.42 14.89 -12.84
N ASP A 152 -27.19 14.48 -12.58
CA ASP A 152 -26.10 14.58 -13.55
C ASP A 152 -26.24 13.54 -14.68
N GLU A 153 -25.74 13.92 -15.85
CA GLU A 153 -25.74 13.05 -17.03
C GLU A 153 -24.86 11.82 -16.82
N ARG A 154 -25.39 10.66 -17.20
CA ARG A 154 -24.66 9.39 -17.22
C ARG A 154 -24.12 9.12 -18.60
N ILE A 155 -22.82 9.21 -18.77
CA ILE A 155 -22.15 8.99 -20.05
C ILE A 155 -21.80 7.51 -20.18
N GLU A 156 -22.21 6.89 -21.28
CA GLU A 156 -21.79 5.54 -21.63
C GLU A 156 -20.39 5.57 -22.23
N VAL A 157 -19.44 4.85 -21.61
CA VAL A 157 -18.07 4.75 -22.10
C VAL A 157 -17.69 3.28 -22.18
N PRO A 158 -17.75 2.63 -23.35
CA PRO A 158 -17.32 1.25 -23.50
C PRO A 158 -15.80 1.15 -23.33
N LEU A 159 -15.36 0.14 -22.59
CA LEU A 159 -13.93 -0.16 -22.42
C LEU A 159 -13.42 -0.96 -23.61
N SER A 160 -12.12 -0.86 -23.89
CA SER A 160 -11.45 -1.54 -25.00
C SER A 160 -11.46 -3.08 -24.86
N SER A 161 -11.57 -3.58 -23.62
CA SER A 161 -11.64 -5.00 -23.34
C SER A 161 -12.30 -5.28 -21.97
N GLN A 162 -12.78 -6.51 -21.76
CA GLN A 162 -13.43 -6.93 -20.52
C GLN A 162 -12.43 -7.15 -19.35
N ASP A 163 -11.14 -7.23 -19.63
CA ASP A 163 -10.05 -7.30 -18.63
C ASP A 163 -9.49 -5.92 -18.26
N THR A 164 -10.03 -4.85 -18.83
CA THR A 164 -9.72 -3.46 -18.44
C THR A 164 -10.66 -3.03 -17.31
N LEU A 165 -10.09 -2.49 -16.23
CA LEU A 165 -10.88 -1.84 -15.17
C LEU A 165 -11.29 -0.44 -15.60
N ALA A 166 -12.54 -0.08 -15.34
CA ALA A 166 -13.07 1.26 -15.62
C ALA A 166 -12.28 2.33 -14.85
N VAL A 167 -11.88 2.05 -13.60
CA VAL A 167 -11.04 2.96 -12.80
C VAL A 167 -9.66 3.20 -13.43
N ASN A 168 -9.11 2.26 -14.18
CA ASN A 168 -7.83 2.46 -14.87
C ASN A 168 -7.96 3.32 -16.11
N ALA A 169 -9.02 3.14 -16.88
CA ALA A 169 -9.28 3.91 -18.08
C ALA A 169 -9.70 5.36 -17.76
N LEU A 170 -10.66 5.51 -16.84
CA LEU A 170 -11.26 6.81 -16.50
C LEU A 170 -10.47 7.58 -15.45
N GLY A 171 -9.67 6.89 -14.63
CA GLY A 171 -8.83 7.49 -13.60
C GLY A 171 -7.58 8.23 -14.14
N GLN A 172 -7.43 8.31 -15.46
CA GLN A 172 -6.42 9.13 -16.13
C GLN A 172 -7.00 10.42 -16.71
N LEU A 173 -8.33 10.58 -16.65
CA LEU A 173 -9.05 11.70 -17.23
C LEU A 173 -9.45 12.70 -16.14
N ALA A 174 -9.02 13.96 -16.28
CA ALA A 174 -9.28 15.03 -15.30
C ALA A 174 -10.79 15.30 -15.08
N GLU A 175 -11.63 14.96 -16.02
CA GLU A 175 -13.10 15.08 -15.91
C GLU A 175 -13.72 14.11 -14.88
N ASN A 176 -12.97 13.08 -14.44
CA ASN A 176 -13.40 12.08 -13.46
C ASN A 176 -12.62 12.18 -12.14
N PRO A 177 -12.64 13.31 -11.43
CA PRO A 177 -11.76 13.57 -10.29
C PRO A 177 -11.92 12.55 -9.14
N ARG A 178 -13.12 11.98 -8.94
CA ARG A 178 -13.38 10.94 -7.94
C ARG A 178 -12.74 9.59 -8.29
N VAL A 179 -12.68 9.28 -9.58
CA VAL A 179 -11.98 8.07 -10.06
C VAL A 179 -10.47 8.26 -9.96
N VAL A 180 -9.98 9.46 -10.34
CA VAL A 180 -8.57 9.85 -10.17
C VAL A 180 -8.15 9.78 -8.70
N ALA A 181 -8.96 10.31 -7.78
CA ALA A 181 -8.68 10.27 -6.34
C ALA A 181 -8.58 8.83 -5.80
N LEU A 182 -9.52 7.95 -6.18
CA LEU A 182 -9.45 6.53 -5.83
C LEU A 182 -8.18 5.87 -6.37
N ARG A 183 -7.86 6.12 -7.65
CA ARG A 183 -6.67 5.56 -8.28
C ARG A 183 -5.41 5.98 -7.53
N ASN A 184 -5.24 7.26 -7.26
CA ASN A 184 -4.09 7.79 -6.51
C ASN A 184 -4.03 7.23 -5.09
N PHE A 185 -5.17 7.08 -4.42
CA PHE A 185 -5.23 6.48 -3.08
C PHE A 185 -4.72 5.04 -3.09
N ILE A 186 -5.21 4.20 -4.01
CA ILE A 186 -4.84 2.77 -4.06
C ILE A 186 -3.41 2.57 -4.56
N THR A 187 -2.97 3.30 -5.58
CA THR A 187 -1.59 3.18 -6.08
C THR A 187 -0.55 3.74 -5.10
N GLY A 188 -0.96 4.65 -4.21
CA GLY A 188 -0.12 5.16 -3.12
C GLY A 188 0.06 4.20 -1.94
N TRP A 189 -0.60 3.04 -1.90
CA TRP A 189 -0.43 2.10 -0.79
C TRP A 189 0.94 1.44 -0.79
N HIS A 190 1.54 1.40 0.38
CA HIS A 190 2.77 0.67 0.62
C HIS A 190 2.47 -0.62 1.40
N VAL A 191 2.31 -1.73 0.69
CA VAL A 191 2.24 -3.06 1.31
C VAL A 191 3.64 -3.65 1.32
N SER A 192 4.22 -3.69 2.51
CA SER A 192 5.62 -3.98 2.73
C SER A 192 5.88 -5.50 2.72
N TYR A 193 6.68 -5.93 1.77
CA TYR A 193 7.32 -7.25 1.74
C TYR A 193 8.82 -7.11 2.07
N LEU A 194 9.13 -6.33 3.10
CA LEU A 194 10.49 -5.98 3.45
C LEU A 194 11.29 -7.24 3.82
N SER A 195 12.33 -7.49 3.04
CA SER A 195 13.35 -8.49 3.36
C SER A 195 14.65 -7.80 3.75
N SER A 196 15.37 -8.36 4.73
CA SER A 196 16.71 -7.89 5.05
C SER A 196 17.66 -7.99 3.86
N ASP A 197 17.46 -8.97 2.99
CA ASP A 197 18.26 -9.15 1.78
C ASP A 197 18.05 -8.01 0.75
N GLY A 198 16.79 -7.53 0.59
CA GLY A 198 16.52 -6.35 -0.22
C GLY A 198 17.31 -5.13 0.26
N ALA A 199 17.23 -4.83 1.56
CA ALA A 199 17.91 -3.68 2.16
C ALA A 199 19.45 -3.75 2.12
N ARG A 200 20.03 -4.92 1.83
CA ARG A 200 21.47 -5.13 1.62
C ARG A 200 21.93 -4.88 0.19
N GLY A 201 20.99 -4.61 -0.71
CA GLY A 201 21.28 -4.36 -2.12
C GLY A 201 22.25 -3.21 -2.34
N GLN A 202 22.90 -3.22 -3.49
CA GLN A 202 23.75 -2.15 -4.00
C GLN A 202 23.13 -1.63 -5.30
N PRO A 203 22.09 -0.80 -5.22
CA PRO A 203 21.42 -0.28 -6.40
C PRO A 203 22.33 0.67 -7.19
N GLU A 204 22.01 0.86 -8.47
CA GLU A 204 22.60 1.94 -9.26
C GLU A 204 22.25 3.29 -8.65
N SER A 205 23.21 4.23 -8.71
CA SER A 205 22.98 5.60 -8.21
C SER A 205 21.91 6.29 -9.04
N GLY A 206 21.01 6.99 -8.36
CA GLY A 206 19.96 7.78 -8.96
C GLY A 206 18.93 8.21 -7.90
N PRO A 207 18.27 9.36 -8.09
CA PRO A 207 17.31 9.86 -7.13
C PRO A 207 16.07 8.96 -7.09
N GLN A 208 15.76 8.42 -5.92
CA GLN A 208 14.52 7.68 -5.66
C GLN A 208 13.90 8.23 -4.38
N GLU A 209 12.75 8.88 -4.54
CA GLU A 209 12.09 9.59 -3.45
C GLU A 209 11.40 8.64 -2.47
N GLN A 210 10.87 7.53 -2.98
CA GLN A 210 10.06 6.59 -2.20
C GLN A 210 10.72 5.23 -2.08
N LEU A 211 10.54 4.62 -0.91
CA LEU A 211 11.02 3.27 -0.65
C LEU A 211 10.25 2.24 -1.49
N SER A 212 10.96 1.31 -2.12
CA SER A 212 10.34 0.19 -2.83
C SER A 212 9.65 -0.79 -1.86
N LYS A 213 8.70 -1.57 -2.36
CA LYS A 213 7.96 -2.57 -1.56
C LYS A 213 8.86 -3.64 -0.92
N THR A 214 10.06 -3.86 -1.47
CA THR A 214 11.08 -4.81 -0.98
C THR A 214 12.21 -4.17 -0.18
N GLY A 215 12.33 -2.84 -0.22
CA GLY A 215 13.39 -2.08 0.44
C GLY A 215 14.75 -2.13 -0.26
N ASP A 216 14.81 -2.64 -1.50
CA ASP A 216 16.06 -2.82 -2.27
C ASP A 216 16.70 -1.51 -2.73
N ASN A 217 15.96 -0.42 -2.73
CA ASN A 217 16.43 0.93 -3.04
C ASN A 217 16.71 1.79 -1.78
N LEU A 218 16.89 1.18 -0.61
CA LEU A 218 17.12 1.91 0.64
C LEU A 218 18.26 2.93 0.54
N ALA A 219 19.37 2.55 -0.14
CA ALA A 219 20.51 3.44 -0.31
C ALA A 219 20.16 4.68 -1.15
N ASN A 220 19.34 4.54 -2.21
CA ASN A 220 18.87 5.67 -3.04
C ASN A 220 17.99 6.62 -2.24
N VAL A 221 17.07 6.08 -1.40
CA VAL A 221 16.19 6.91 -0.57
C VAL A 221 16.99 7.65 0.49
N ILE A 222 17.99 7.01 1.13
CA ILE A 222 18.86 7.69 2.11
C ILE A 222 19.70 8.76 1.41
N GLN A 223 20.19 8.53 0.20
CA GLN A 223 20.88 9.55 -0.58
C GLN A 223 19.95 10.74 -0.84
N TYR A 224 18.75 10.49 -1.39
CA TYR A 224 17.76 11.54 -1.64
C TYR A 224 17.42 12.34 -0.38
N LEU A 225 17.18 11.68 0.74
CA LEU A 225 16.88 12.34 2.01
C LEU A 225 18.05 13.17 2.51
N SER A 226 19.30 12.74 2.28
CA SER A 226 20.49 13.50 2.68
C SER A 226 20.67 14.78 1.86
N GLU A 227 20.26 14.76 0.60
CA GLU A 227 20.38 15.89 -0.33
C GLU A 227 19.23 16.89 -0.17
N GLU A 228 17.99 16.41 -0.03
CA GLU A 228 16.78 17.25 -0.11
C GLU A 228 16.06 17.44 1.24
N HIS A 229 16.26 16.52 2.21
CA HIS A 229 15.52 16.48 3.48
C HIS A 229 16.40 16.14 4.68
N ALA A 230 17.57 16.76 4.79
CA ALA A 230 18.58 16.46 5.81
C ALA A 230 18.03 16.50 7.25
N ASP A 231 17.17 17.47 7.58
CA ASP A 231 16.55 17.58 8.92
C ASP A 231 15.69 16.34 9.27
N ARG A 232 14.99 15.78 8.30
CA ARG A 232 14.19 14.56 8.49
C ARG A 232 15.09 13.34 8.65
N LEU A 233 16.13 13.25 7.85
CA LEU A 233 17.12 12.17 7.96
C LEU A 233 17.78 12.19 9.36
N ASP A 234 18.15 13.35 9.87
CA ASP A 234 18.70 13.51 11.22
C ASP A 234 17.71 13.09 12.31
N LEU A 235 16.43 13.41 12.14
CA LEU A 235 15.38 12.94 13.05
C LEU A 235 15.29 11.42 13.04
N MET A 236 15.27 10.80 11.86
CA MET A 236 15.25 9.34 11.72
C MET A 236 16.46 8.69 12.39
N PHE A 237 17.65 9.24 12.21
CA PHE A 237 18.85 8.70 12.85
C PHE A 237 18.86 8.90 14.38
N ARG A 238 18.29 9.98 14.91
CA ARG A 238 18.06 10.12 16.35
C ARG A 238 17.14 9.00 16.87
N ARG A 239 16.01 8.76 16.23
CA ARG A 239 15.09 7.69 16.58
C ARG A 239 15.74 6.31 16.46
N LEU A 240 16.55 6.08 15.43
CA LEU A 240 17.28 4.84 15.27
C LEU A 240 18.28 4.61 16.42
N ARG A 241 19.03 5.63 16.82
CA ARG A 241 19.98 5.56 17.96
C ARG A 241 19.31 5.26 19.29
N GLU A 242 18.14 5.82 19.54
CA GLU A 242 17.35 5.52 20.74
C GLU A 242 16.95 4.05 20.83
N ARG A 243 16.66 3.43 19.70
CA ARG A 243 16.19 2.03 19.63
C ARG A 243 17.31 1.01 19.43
N VAL A 244 18.34 1.40 18.69
CA VAL A 244 19.54 0.60 18.40
C VAL A 244 20.78 1.36 18.87
N PRO A 245 21.13 1.30 20.18
CA PRO A 245 22.05 2.24 20.80
C PRO A 245 23.47 2.29 20.25
N LYS A 246 23.89 1.29 19.48
CA LYS A 246 25.24 1.25 18.89
C LYS A 246 25.36 1.98 17.56
N ILE A 247 24.27 2.32 16.90
CA ILE A 247 24.30 2.95 15.59
C ILE A 247 24.40 4.46 15.74
N HIS A 248 25.45 5.05 15.14
CA HIS A 248 25.65 6.49 15.12
C HIS A 248 25.09 7.17 13.89
N ASN A 249 25.33 6.59 12.71
CA ASN A 249 24.92 7.16 11.44
C ASN A 249 24.81 6.10 10.35
N VAL A 250 24.09 6.43 9.29
CA VAL A 250 23.98 5.61 8.08
C VAL A 250 24.25 6.52 6.89
N ILE A 251 25.12 6.09 6.01
CA ILE A 251 25.59 6.88 4.87
C ILE A 251 25.45 6.07 3.59
N ALA A 252 24.92 6.68 2.54
CA ALA A 252 24.93 6.11 1.19
C ALA A 252 26.07 6.76 0.39
N ASN A 253 27.09 5.98 0.05
CA ASN A 253 28.23 6.43 -0.72
C ASN A 253 28.19 5.86 -2.13
N GLN A 254 28.44 6.71 -3.12
CA GLN A 254 28.61 6.26 -4.49
C GLN A 254 29.98 5.60 -4.68
N MET A 255 29.96 4.40 -5.26
CA MET A 255 31.17 3.66 -5.62
C MET A 255 31.65 4.04 -7.02
N PRO A 256 32.93 3.75 -7.36
CA PRO A 256 33.49 4.05 -8.68
C PRO A 256 32.75 3.37 -9.85
N ASP A 257 32.04 2.26 -9.60
CA ASP A 257 31.23 1.56 -10.59
C ASP A 257 29.81 2.13 -10.78
N GLY A 258 29.52 3.25 -10.09
CA GLY A 258 28.23 3.94 -10.19
C GLY A 258 27.13 3.39 -9.28
N ARG A 259 27.41 2.37 -8.46
CA ARG A 259 26.44 1.83 -7.49
C ARG A 259 26.52 2.55 -6.15
N LEU A 260 25.43 2.46 -5.37
CA LEU A 260 25.39 2.97 -4.00
C LEU A 260 25.77 1.88 -2.99
N LEU A 261 26.64 2.23 -2.07
CA LEU A 261 27.00 1.42 -0.93
C LEU A 261 26.43 2.04 0.35
N LEU A 262 25.54 1.31 1.01
CA LEU A 262 25.04 1.70 2.31
C LEU A 262 26.03 1.27 3.39
N GLN A 263 26.48 2.23 4.20
CA GLN A 263 27.40 2.05 5.31
C GLN A 263 26.77 2.51 6.62
N ILE A 264 27.02 1.74 7.69
CA ILE A 264 26.54 2.02 9.04
C ILE A 264 27.75 2.33 9.91
N LYS A 265 27.74 3.51 10.53
CA LYS A 265 28.75 3.86 11.53
C LYS A 265 28.28 3.39 12.90
N ASP A 266 28.99 2.44 13.50
CA ASP A 266 28.72 1.89 14.83
C ASP A 266 29.61 2.54 15.88
N ALA A 267 29.07 2.83 17.08
CA ALA A 267 29.72 3.64 18.12
C ALA A 267 31.11 3.18 18.56
N PRO A 268 31.42 1.86 18.66
CA PRO A 268 32.73 1.45 19.11
C PRO A 268 33.80 1.39 18.01
N PHE A 269 33.42 1.63 16.75
CA PHE A 269 34.34 1.49 15.61
C PHE A 269 34.56 2.84 14.93
N GLU A 270 35.80 3.15 14.60
CA GLU A 270 36.14 4.36 13.84
C GLU A 270 35.70 4.26 12.38
N GLU A 271 35.80 3.08 11.80
CA GLU A 271 35.40 2.81 10.41
C GLU A 271 33.96 2.30 10.30
N PRO A 272 33.19 2.79 9.32
CA PRO A 272 31.83 2.32 9.07
C PRO A 272 31.83 0.89 8.49
N ILE A 273 30.87 0.09 8.93
CA ILE A 273 30.63 -1.25 8.35
C ILE A 273 29.65 -1.15 7.19
N MET A 274 29.83 -2.01 6.19
CA MET A 274 28.85 -2.11 5.10
C MET A 274 27.53 -2.68 5.63
N ALA A 275 26.41 -2.14 5.17
CA ALA A 275 25.07 -2.57 5.61
C ALA A 275 24.82 -4.09 5.44
N ARG A 276 25.48 -4.73 4.45
CA ARG A 276 25.38 -6.19 4.26
C ARG A 276 25.88 -7.01 5.45
N PHE A 277 26.69 -6.45 6.33
CA PHE A 277 27.18 -7.09 7.55
C PHE A 277 26.40 -6.67 8.80
N ALA A 278 25.44 -5.76 8.67
CA ALA A 278 24.57 -5.38 9.76
C ALA A 278 23.57 -6.50 10.10
N SER A 279 23.06 -6.50 11.34
CA SER A 279 22.03 -7.44 11.74
C SER A 279 20.71 -7.18 11.01
N ASP A 280 19.93 -8.24 10.75
CA ASP A 280 18.61 -8.14 10.12
C ASP A 280 17.69 -7.18 10.86
N GLY A 281 17.68 -7.24 12.18
CA GLY A 281 16.86 -6.36 13.02
C GLY A 281 17.23 -4.89 12.88
N THR A 282 18.51 -4.58 12.73
CA THR A 282 18.99 -3.21 12.50
C THR A 282 18.49 -2.67 11.16
N LEU A 283 18.72 -3.43 10.09
CA LEU A 283 18.29 -3.04 8.76
C LEU A 283 16.77 -2.91 8.66
N LYS A 284 16.04 -3.85 9.24
CA LYS A 284 14.58 -3.83 9.23
C LYS A 284 14.02 -2.62 9.99
N MET A 285 14.60 -2.28 11.14
CA MET A 285 14.22 -1.07 11.89
C MET A 285 14.52 0.20 11.07
N LEU A 286 15.69 0.28 10.43
CA LEU A 286 16.04 1.40 9.57
C LEU A 286 15.03 1.57 8.42
N VAL A 287 14.69 0.47 7.74
CA VAL A 287 13.71 0.48 6.65
C VAL A 287 12.34 0.95 7.12
N TYR A 288 11.87 0.48 8.29
CA TYR A 288 10.60 0.95 8.86
C TYR A 288 10.64 2.43 9.22
N LEU A 289 11.75 2.92 9.79
CA LEU A 289 11.89 4.33 10.10
C LEU A 289 11.90 5.21 8.84
N VAL A 290 12.59 4.78 7.78
CA VAL A 290 12.57 5.47 6.48
C VAL A 290 11.16 5.51 5.92
N LEU A 291 10.46 4.38 5.89
CA LEU A 291 9.08 4.29 5.39
C LEU A 291 8.10 5.19 6.16
N MET A 292 8.20 5.20 7.49
CA MET A 292 7.27 5.94 8.35
C MET A 292 7.56 7.44 8.43
N ASN A 293 8.78 7.84 8.11
CA ASN A 293 9.19 9.26 8.13
C ASN A 293 9.37 9.83 6.72
N ASP A 294 8.81 9.18 5.69
CA ASP A 294 8.79 9.68 4.31
C ASP A 294 8.25 11.12 4.27
N PRO A 295 8.89 12.05 3.54
CA PRO A 295 8.36 13.40 3.33
C PRO A 295 6.94 13.44 2.78
N VAL A 296 6.60 12.46 1.94
CA VAL A 296 5.25 12.25 1.38
C VAL A 296 4.76 10.87 1.82
N PRO A 297 4.22 10.75 3.05
CA PRO A 297 3.90 9.44 3.60
C PRO A 297 2.83 8.73 2.76
N PRO A 298 2.98 7.42 2.51
CA PRO A 298 1.94 6.62 1.88
C PRO A 298 0.62 6.75 2.64
N PRO A 299 -0.53 6.83 1.97
CA PRO A 299 -1.82 6.93 2.66
C PRO A 299 -2.18 5.67 3.45
N PHE A 300 -1.60 4.53 3.09
CA PHE A 300 -1.77 3.26 3.76
C PHE A 300 -0.45 2.47 3.77
N ILE A 301 -0.08 1.93 4.94
CA ILE A 301 1.09 1.06 5.13
C ILE A 301 0.61 -0.28 5.70
N GLY A 302 0.95 -1.35 4.99
CA GLY A 302 0.78 -2.72 5.48
C GLY A 302 2.11 -3.29 5.98
N ILE A 303 2.17 -3.78 7.21
CA ILE A 303 3.36 -4.39 7.83
C ILE A 303 3.03 -5.84 8.20
N GLU A 304 3.69 -6.78 7.54
CA GLU A 304 3.49 -8.20 7.78
C GLU A 304 4.51 -8.73 8.76
N GLU A 305 4.01 -9.33 9.86
CA GLU A 305 4.78 -10.07 10.86
C GLU A 305 6.11 -9.38 11.22
N PRO A 306 6.07 -8.14 11.74
CA PRO A 306 7.29 -7.39 12.04
C PRO A 306 8.19 -8.08 13.06
N GLU A 307 7.63 -8.96 13.88
CA GLU A 307 8.37 -9.80 14.84
C GLU A 307 9.36 -10.76 14.17
N ASN A 308 9.14 -11.11 12.91
CA ASN A 308 10.10 -11.89 12.15
C ASN A 308 11.36 -11.05 11.92
N PHE A 309 12.49 -11.53 12.45
CA PHE A 309 13.82 -10.90 12.38
C PHE A 309 14.02 -9.64 13.25
N LEU A 310 13.00 -9.12 13.95
CA LEU A 310 13.19 -8.08 14.95
C LEU A 310 13.39 -8.67 16.34
N HIS A 311 14.41 -8.19 17.05
CA HIS A 311 14.56 -8.53 18.46
C HIS A 311 13.34 -7.99 19.26
N PRO A 312 12.78 -8.73 20.24
CA PRO A 312 11.59 -8.31 20.99
C PRO A 312 11.66 -6.88 21.56
N ARG A 313 12.83 -6.41 21.97
CA ARG A 313 13.03 -5.02 22.43
C ARG A 313 12.74 -3.97 21.35
N LEU A 314 12.97 -4.28 20.08
CA LEU A 314 12.72 -3.37 18.97
C LEU A 314 11.24 -3.29 18.60
N LEU A 315 10.45 -4.35 18.88
CA LEU A 315 9.02 -4.36 18.59
C LEU A 315 8.26 -3.28 19.36
N TYR A 316 8.62 -3.04 20.62
CA TYR A 316 8.02 -1.95 21.39
C TYR A 316 8.24 -0.59 20.71
N GLY A 317 9.49 -0.30 20.34
CA GLY A 317 9.82 0.94 19.62
C GLY A 317 9.12 1.05 18.26
N LEU A 318 8.98 -0.06 17.53
CA LEU A 318 8.22 -0.08 16.27
C LEU A 318 6.73 0.22 16.50
N ALA A 319 6.13 -0.36 17.56
CA ALA A 319 4.73 -0.10 17.89
C ALA A 319 4.49 1.38 18.27
N GLU A 320 5.45 2.01 18.96
CA GLU A 320 5.39 3.46 19.24
C GLU A 320 5.46 4.29 17.94
N GLU A 321 6.38 3.98 17.02
CA GLU A 321 6.45 4.64 15.70
C GLU A 321 5.14 4.49 14.94
N CYS A 322 4.60 3.28 14.85
CA CYS A 322 3.31 3.04 14.20
C CYS A 322 2.20 3.90 14.79
N ARG A 323 2.16 4.03 16.12
CA ARG A 323 1.17 4.86 16.80
C ARG A 323 1.34 6.35 16.51
N GLU A 324 2.58 6.85 16.53
CA GLU A 324 2.87 8.26 16.26
C GLU A 324 2.49 8.66 14.84
N VAL A 325 2.89 7.85 13.84
CA VAL A 325 2.64 8.17 12.43
C VAL A 325 1.22 7.85 11.95
N SER A 326 0.44 7.07 12.73
CA SER A 326 -0.94 6.68 12.36
C SER A 326 -1.91 7.87 12.24
N GLY A 327 -1.52 9.06 12.69
CA GLY A 327 -2.23 10.32 12.43
C GLY A 327 -2.17 10.75 10.95
N ALA A 328 -1.04 10.52 10.30
CA ALA A 328 -0.75 10.95 8.93
C ALA A 328 -0.90 9.83 7.89
N THR A 329 -0.81 8.55 8.29
CA THR A 329 -0.95 7.38 7.41
C THR A 329 -1.73 6.29 8.12
N GLN A 330 -2.55 5.53 7.40
CA GLN A 330 -3.22 4.38 8.00
C GLN A 330 -2.30 3.17 8.02
N ILE A 331 -2.19 2.49 9.16
CA ILE A 331 -1.30 1.33 9.34
C ILE A 331 -2.11 0.08 9.67
N LEU A 332 -1.84 -0.99 8.93
CA LEU A 332 -2.34 -2.33 9.21
C LEU A 332 -1.15 -3.24 9.50
N VAL A 333 -1.15 -3.89 10.66
CA VAL A 333 -0.09 -4.82 11.08
C VAL A 333 -0.68 -6.21 11.23
N THR A 334 0.04 -7.24 10.79
CA THR A 334 -0.28 -8.63 11.15
C THR A 334 0.76 -9.16 12.14
N THR A 335 0.34 -9.98 13.09
CA THR A 335 1.22 -10.60 14.09
C THR A 335 0.61 -11.91 14.61
N HIS A 336 1.43 -12.67 15.35
CA HIS A 336 1.04 -13.95 15.97
C HIS A 336 0.48 -13.79 17.36
#